data_794a19b22e265f65dce91eb5b182529b
#
_entry.id   794a19b22e265f65dce91eb5b182529b
#
_cell.length_a   1.000
_cell.length_b   1.000
_cell.length_c   1.000
_cell.angle_alpha   90.00
_cell.angle_beta   90.00
_cell.angle_gamma   90.00
#
_symmetry.space_group_name_H-M   'P 1'
#
loop_
_entity.id
_entity.type
_entity.pdbx_description
1 polymer ?
#
loop_
_entity_poly.entity_id
_entity_poly.type
_entity_poly.pdbx_seq_one_letter_code
_entity_poly.pdbx_strand_id
1 'polypeptide(L)'
;MDMLLAEVGVRCDRCGTSFVSRQLPTFIDIGHRNSELRQDYRGYQPMMEQYAIISCPSCGRADWCTEFPPAQGKPVLSQASTSAHMQYRQAALDKERSSGSVNSFQAAIFYTHAAWCADDSKAFPQAREYRRLAIESYKRSLSDNSCPQDSRGETEYLIGELMRRSGDFEGARDHFRMCIGRLNARFAFMA
;
A
#
# COMPACT_ATOMS: atom_id res chain seq x y z
N MET A 1 17.99 -12.54 -14.90
CA MET A 1 16.92 -13.56 -14.84
C MET A 1 15.64 -12.84 -15.13
N ASP A 2 15.07 -13.01 -16.32
CA ASP A 2 13.84 -12.34 -16.71
C ASP A 2 12.71 -12.90 -15.86
N MET A 3 12.09 -12.02 -15.10
CA MET A 3 10.94 -12.36 -14.27
C MET A 3 9.75 -12.59 -15.19
N LEU A 4 9.27 -13.82 -15.26
CA LEU A 4 8.09 -14.17 -16.06
C LEU A 4 6.84 -13.62 -15.36
N LEU A 5 6.31 -12.51 -15.87
CA LEU A 5 5.01 -12.02 -15.47
C LEU A 5 3.92 -12.89 -16.10
N ALA A 6 2.98 -13.33 -15.27
CA ALA A 6 1.80 -14.03 -15.77
C ALA A 6 0.73 -13.02 -16.24
N GLU A 7 0.18 -13.26 -17.43
CA GLU A 7 -1.01 -12.56 -17.87
C GLU A 7 -2.26 -13.26 -17.32
N VAL A 8 -3.02 -12.55 -16.50
CA VAL A 8 -4.20 -13.08 -15.81
C VAL A 8 -5.43 -12.28 -16.24
N GLY A 9 -6.45 -12.99 -16.74
CA GLY A 9 -7.74 -12.39 -17.02
C GLY A 9 -8.54 -12.16 -15.73
N VAL A 10 -8.92 -10.91 -15.47
CA VAL A 10 -9.69 -10.50 -14.29
C VAL A 10 -10.93 -9.71 -14.68
N ARG A 11 -11.92 -9.63 -13.77
CA ARG A 11 -13.14 -8.86 -13.95
C ARG A 11 -13.29 -7.82 -12.84
N CYS A 12 -13.63 -6.60 -13.24
CA CYS A 12 -13.99 -5.55 -12.28
C CYS A 12 -15.39 -5.81 -11.73
N ASP A 13 -15.53 -5.95 -10.42
CA ASP A 13 -16.82 -6.13 -9.75
C ASP A 13 -17.65 -4.84 -9.72
N ARG A 14 -17.02 -3.64 -9.81
CA ARG A 14 -17.70 -2.34 -9.84
C ARG A 14 -18.45 -2.10 -11.16
N CYS A 15 -17.87 -2.45 -12.31
CA CYS A 15 -18.45 -2.14 -13.62
C CYS A 15 -18.61 -3.34 -14.56
N GLY A 16 -18.20 -4.53 -14.14
CA GLY A 16 -18.30 -5.76 -14.91
C GLY A 16 -17.26 -5.94 -16.02
N THR A 17 -16.41 -4.94 -16.28
CA THR A 17 -15.38 -5.00 -17.34
C THR A 17 -14.37 -6.10 -17.07
N SER A 18 -14.12 -6.96 -18.07
CA SER A 18 -13.04 -7.95 -18.05
C SER A 18 -11.80 -7.40 -18.76
N PHE A 19 -10.61 -7.61 -18.16
CA PHE A 19 -9.36 -7.13 -18.70
C PHE A 19 -8.19 -8.05 -18.30
N VAL A 20 -7.07 -7.93 -19.01
CA VAL A 20 -5.82 -8.65 -18.72
C VAL A 20 -4.97 -7.80 -17.79
N SER A 21 -4.51 -8.39 -16.70
CA SER A 21 -3.49 -7.81 -15.83
C SER A 21 -2.20 -8.63 -15.88
N ARG A 22 -1.07 -7.97 -15.56
CA ARG A 22 0.23 -8.63 -15.41
C ARG A 22 0.52 -8.78 -13.94
N GLN A 23 0.72 -10.00 -13.49
CA GLN A 23 0.91 -10.34 -12.08
C GLN A 23 2.17 -11.19 -11.91
N LEU A 24 2.76 -11.10 -10.74
CA LEU A 24 3.82 -12.01 -10.34
C LEU A 24 3.21 -13.36 -9.94
N PRO A 25 3.59 -14.46 -10.58
CA PRO A 25 3.00 -15.79 -10.28
C PRO A 25 3.37 -16.27 -8.87
N THR A 26 4.58 -15.96 -8.43
CA THR A 26 5.10 -16.33 -7.11
C THR A 26 6.28 -15.45 -6.73
N PHE A 27 6.45 -15.17 -5.45
CA PHE A 27 7.62 -14.48 -4.92
C PHE A 27 8.04 -15.11 -3.60
N ILE A 28 9.32 -15.03 -3.29
CA ILE A 28 9.88 -15.56 -2.04
C ILE A 28 10.09 -14.37 -1.10
N ASP A 29 9.42 -14.42 0.04
CA ASP A 29 9.72 -13.53 1.16
C ASP A 29 11.04 -13.97 1.80
N ILE A 30 12.05 -13.09 1.78
CA ILE A 30 13.34 -13.36 2.41
C ILE A 30 13.43 -12.86 3.87
N GLY A 31 12.31 -12.37 4.40
CA GLY A 31 12.19 -12.01 5.81
C GLY A 31 12.82 -10.70 6.24
N HIS A 32 13.51 -9.99 5.34
CA HIS A 32 14.08 -8.68 5.65
C HIS A 32 13.08 -7.56 5.36
N ARG A 33 12.98 -6.61 6.29
CA ARG A 33 12.16 -5.41 6.14
C ARG A 33 13.00 -4.18 6.48
N ASN A 34 12.78 -3.09 5.75
CA ASN A 34 13.38 -1.81 6.08
C ASN A 34 12.65 -1.14 7.27
N SER A 35 13.05 0.08 7.64
CA SER A 35 12.44 0.82 8.76
C SER A 35 10.97 1.18 8.54
N GLU A 36 10.51 1.33 7.31
CA GLU A 36 9.08 1.49 6.98
C GLU A 36 8.34 0.13 6.89
N LEU A 37 8.96 -0.96 7.36
CA LEU A 37 8.46 -2.34 7.30
C LEU A 37 8.22 -2.85 5.87
N ARG A 38 8.71 -2.12 4.87
CA ARG A 38 8.70 -2.57 3.48
C ARG A 38 9.57 -3.80 3.35
N GLN A 39 9.02 -4.82 2.73
CA GLN A 39 9.70 -6.08 2.46
C GLN A 39 10.87 -5.88 1.51
N ASP A 40 12.01 -6.49 1.81
CA ASP A 40 13.16 -6.55 0.91
C ASP A 40 13.13 -7.86 0.10
N TYR A 41 12.93 -7.73 -1.20
CA TYR A 41 12.90 -8.83 -2.17
C TYR A 41 14.17 -8.83 -3.02
N ARG A 42 15.32 -8.97 -2.44
CA ARG A 42 16.65 -8.89 -3.07
C ARG A 42 16.67 -9.05 -4.59
N GLY A 43 17.01 -7.97 -5.28
CA GLY A 43 17.12 -7.93 -6.74
C GLY A 43 15.80 -7.77 -7.51
N TYR A 44 14.66 -7.72 -6.81
CA TYR A 44 13.33 -7.59 -7.42
C TYR A 44 12.57 -6.32 -7.03
N GLN A 45 13.09 -5.54 -6.08
CA GLN A 45 12.57 -4.20 -5.86
C GLN A 45 13.06 -3.25 -6.97
N PRO A 46 12.25 -2.32 -7.43
CA PRO A 46 10.91 -1.91 -6.99
C PRO A 46 9.74 -2.67 -7.61
N MET A 47 10.01 -3.78 -8.29
CA MET A 47 9.04 -4.39 -9.21
C MET A 47 7.86 -5.07 -8.50
N MET A 48 8.04 -5.56 -7.26
CA MET A 48 7.03 -6.38 -6.59
C MET A 48 5.74 -5.59 -6.33
N GLU A 49 5.85 -4.43 -5.70
CA GLU A 49 4.68 -3.62 -5.37
C GLU A 49 3.92 -3.15 -6.61
N GLN A 50 4.63 -2.81 -7.70
CA GLN A 50 3.95 -2.31 -8.91
C GLN A 50 3.06 -3.35 -9.60
N TYR A 51 3.26 -4.65 -9.33
CA TYR A 51 2.43 -5.73 -9.86
C TYR A 51 1.42 -6.30 -8.87
N ALA A 52 1.45 -5.84 -7.63
CA ALA A 52 0.47 -6.21 -6.61
C ALA A 52 -0.83 -5.38 -6.70
N ILE A 53 -0.77 -4.21 -7.34
CA ILE A 53 -1.91 -3.30 -7.54
C ILE A 53 -2.32 -3.30 -9.01
N ILE A 54 -3.62 -3.31 -9.28
CA ILE A 54 -4.15 -3.18 -10.65
C ILE A 54 -5.32 -2.21 -10.67
N SER A 55 -5.58 -1.60 -11.83
CA SER A 55 -6.72 -0.72 -12.01
C SER A 55 -7.54 -1.09 -13.25
N CYS A 56 -8.86 -1.01 -13.09
CA CYS A 56 -9.81 -1.25 -14.16
C CYS A 56 -9.67 -0.16 -15.24
N PRO A 57 -9.50 -0.54 -16.53
CA PRO A 57 -9.34 0.44 -17.61
C PRO A 57 -10.61 1.25 -17.89
N SER A 58 -11.78 0.78 -17.46
CA SER A 58 -13.08 1.44 -17.75
C SER A 58 -13.52 2.40 -16.65
N CYS A 59 -13.44 2.01 -15.37
CA CYS A 59 -13.98 2.83 -14.27
C CYS A 59 -12.91 3.36 -13.31
N GLY A 60 -11.64 2.99 -13.51
CA GLY A 60 -10.53 3.45 -12.67
C GLY A 60 -10.49 2.81 -11.27
N ARG A 61 -11.38 1.87 -10.91
CA ARG A 61 -11.29 1.14 -9.64
C ARG A 61 -9.90 0.51 -9.53
N ALA A 62 -9.21 0.79 -8.45
CA ALA A 62 -7.92 0.19 -8.13
C ALA A 62 -8.01 -0.60 -6.83
N ASP A 63 -7.37 -1.75 -6.78
CA ASP A 63 -7.27 -2.60 -5.58
C ASP A 63 -6.13 -3.61 -5.76
N TRP A 64 -5.83 -4.39 -4.71
CA TRP A 64 -4.94 -5.53 -4.84
C TRP A 64 -5.39 -6.43 -6.00
N CYS A 65 -4.43 -6.99 -6.72
CA CYS A 65 -4.74 -7.87 -7.84
C CYS A 65 -5.61 -9.08 -7.42
N THR A 66 -5.49 -9.53 -6.18
CA THR A 66 -6.28 -10.61 -5.58
C THR A 66 -7.74 -10.26 -5.34
N GLU A 67 -8.08 -8.96 -5.31
CA GLU A 67 -9.44 -8.46 -5.08
C GLU A 67 -10.28 -8.39 -6.36
N PHE A 68 -9.70 -8.79 -7.49
CA PHE A 68 -10.41 -8.87 -8.75
C PHE A 68 -10.71 -10.33 -9.08
N PRO A 69 -11.97 -10.74 -9.18
CA PRO A 69 -12.33 -12.11 -9.52
C PRO A 69 -11.86 -12.48 -10.93
N PRO A 70 -11.61 -13.76 -11.20
CA PRO A 70 -11.26 -14.22 -12.54
C PRO A 70 -12.25 -13.81 -13.61
N ALA A 71 -11.75 -13.44 -14.78
CA ALA A 71 -12.61 -13.15 -15.92
C ALA A 71 -13.27 -14.42 -16.47
N GLN A 72 -14.51 -14.28 -16.93
CA GLN A 72 -15.17 -15.31 -17.72
C GLN A 72 -14.80 -15.12 -19.20
N GLY A 73 -14.09 -16.08 -19.78
CA GLY A 73 -13.61 -16.00 -21.15
C GLY A 73 -12.27 -15.24 -21.28
N LYS A 74 -11.86 -14.97 -22.51
CA LYS A 74 -10.59 -14.29 -22.82
C LYS A 74 -10.80 -12.79 -22.95
N PRO A 75 -10.29 -11.97 -22.01
CA PRO A 75 -10.43 -10.52 -22.10
C PRO A 75 -9.60 -9.95 -23.26
N VAL A 76 -10.08 -8.86 -23.86
CA VAL A 76 -9.38 -8.13 -24.94
C VAL A 76 -8.69 -6.87 -24.42
N LEU A 77 -9.25 -6.26 -23.36
CA LEU A 77 -8.69 -5.03 -22.78
C LEU A 77 -7.52 -5.35 -21.88
N SER A 78 -6.49 -4.50 -21.90
CA SER A 78 -5.40 -4.51 -20.92
C SER A 78 -5.74 -3.64 -19.72
N GLN A 79 -5.10 -3.89 -18.58
CA GLN A 79 -5.20 -3.00 -17.41
C GLN A 79 -4.83 -1.56 -17.77
N ALA A 80 -5.30 -0.59 -16.98
CA ALA A 80 -4.98 0.81 -17.18
C ALA A 80 -3.46 1.06 -17.11
N SER A 81 -2.94 1.84 -18.04
CA SER A 81 -1.52 2.25 -18.08
C SER A 81 -1.27 3.43 -17.14
N THR A 82 -1.47 3.21 -15.86
CA THR A 82 -1.28 4.22 -14.81
C THR A 82 -0.11 3.78 -13.92
N SER A 83 0.72 4.72 -13.47
CA SER A 83 1.82 4.40 -12.57
C SER A 83 1.33 3.76 -11.27
N ALA A 84 2.11 2.82 -10.72
CA ALA A 84 1.71 2.07 -9.53
C ALA A 84 1.37 2.98 -8.34
N HIS A 85 2.14 4.05 -8.10
CA HIS A 85 1.85 4.98 -7.01
C HIS A 85 0.48 5.69 -7.16
N MET A 86 0.06 5.97 -8.39
CA MET A 86 -1.27 6.54 -8.66
C MET A 86 -2.38 5.51 -8.49
N GLN A 87 -2.14 4.25 -8.85
CA GLN A 87 -3.10 3.17 -8.62
C GLN A 87 -3.32 2.94 -7.12
N TYR A 88 -2.24 2.89 -6.32
CA TYR A 88 -2.33 2.80 -4.86
C TYR A 88 -3.06 3.99 -4.24
N ARG A 89 -2.77 5.22 -4.69
CA ARG A 89 -3.51 6.41 -4.27
C ARG A 89 -5.00 6.28 -4.57
N GLN A 90 -5.36 5.81 -5.76
CA GLN A 90 -6.77 5.61 -6.13
C GLN A 90 -7.44 4.56 -5.25
N ALA A 91 -6.76 3.45 -4.97
CA ALA A 91 -7.25 2.42 -4.05
C ALA A 91 -7.48 2.98 -2.63
N ALA A 92 -6.56 3.80 -2.12
CA ALA A 92 -6.73 4.47 -0.83
C ALA A 92 -7.98 5.36 -0.81
N LEU A 93 -8.17 6.19 -1.83
CA LEU A 93 -9.35 7.06 -1.97
C LEU A 93 -10.65 6.25 -2.06
N ASP A 94 -10.63 5.10 -2.72
CA ASP A 94 -11.79 4.23 -2.80
C ASP A 94 -12.15 3.66 -1.41
N LYS A 95 -11.17 3.29 -0.58
CA LYS A 95 -11.41 2.83 0.81
C LYS A 95 -11.94 3.96 1.72
N GLU A 96 -11.49 5.20 1.52
CA GLU A 96 -11.99 6.35 2.27
C GLU A 96 -13.42 6.76 1.89
N ARG A 97 -13.84 6.48 0.64
CA ARG A 97 -15.16 6.83 0.12
C ARG A 97 -16.21 5.74 0.27
N SER A 98 -15.84 4.55 0.71
CA SER A 98 -16.78 3.43 0.85
C SER A 98 -17.85 3.75 1.87
N SER A 99 -19.12 3.77 1.44
CA SER A 99 -20.29 4.20 2.21
C SER A 99 -20.74 3.25 3.34
N GLY A 100 -20.04 2.15 3.57
CA GLY A 100 -20.43 1.14 4.56
C GLY A 100 -19.61 1.10 5.84
N SER A 101 -18.33 1.31 5.72
CA SER A 101 -17.38 1.55 6.81
C SER A 101 -16.11 2.14 6.21
N VAL A 102 -15.77 3.36 6.62
CA VAL A 102 -14.49 3.95 6.25
C VAL A 102 -13.39 3.02 6.78
N ASN A 103 -12.62 2.42 5.89
CA ASN A 103 -11.52 1.58 6.30
C ASN A 103 -10.23 2.38 6.28
N SER A 104 -10.05 3.24 7.30
CA SER A 104 -8.88 4.11 7.44
C SER A 104 -7.58 3.31 7.50
N PHE A 105 -7.60 2.11 8.08
CA PHE A 105 -6.42 1.25 8.16
C PHE A 105 -5.98 0.76 6.77
N GLN A 106 -6.91 0.27 5.95
CA GLN A 106 -6.58 -0.15 4.58
C GLN A 106 -6.17 1.03 3.70
N ALA A 107 -6.82 2.19 3.85
CA ALA A 107 -6.40 3.41 3.14
C ALA A 107 -4.95 3.79 3.49
N ALA A 108 -4.57 3.73 4.77
CA ALA A 108 -3.22 4.00 5.22
C ALA A 108 -2.19 3.05 4.60
N ILE A 109 -2.50 1.74 4.53
CA ILE A 109 -1.64 0.75 3.86
C ILE A 109 -1.44 1.13 2.39
N PHE A 110 -2.50 1.45 1.66
CA PHE A 110 -2.39 1.86 0.26
C PHE A 110 -1.58 3.13 0.07
N TYR A 111 -1.76 4.16 0.91
CA TYR A 111 -0.92 5.37 0.85
C TYR A 111 0.55 5.07 1.15
N THR A 112 0.84 4.15 2.06
CA THR A 112 2.22 3.72 2.35
C THR A 112 2.86 3.07 1.12
N HIS A 113 2.16 2.15 0.46
CA HIS A 113 2.64 1.54 -0.79
C HIS A 113 2.75 2.57 -1.93
N ALA A 114 1.83 3.55 -1.98
CA ALA A 114 1.95 4.66 -2.94
C ALA A 114 3.24 5.45 -2.72
N ALA A 115 3.61 5.72 -1.46
CA ALA A 115 4.85 6.42 -1.13
C ALA A 115 6.09 5.63 -1.57
N TRP A 116 6.12 4.32 -1.33
CA TRP A 116 7.23 3.47 -1.77
C TRP A 116 7.39 3.44 -3.30
N CYS A 117 6.30 3.24 -4.03
CA CYS A 117 6.32 3.26 -5.50
C CYS A 117 6.68 4.64 -6.06
N ALA A 118 6.33 5.72 -5.37
CA ALA A 118 6.71 7.08 -5.75
C ALA A 118 8.21 7.32 -5.51
N ASP A 119 8.78 6.83 -4.40
CA ASP A 119 10.23 6.87 -4.17
C ASP A 119 11.00 6.09 -5.25
N ASP A 120 10.55 4.90 -5.58
CA ASP A 120 11.16 4.05 -6.61
C ASP A 120 11.16 4.73 -7.99
N SER A 121 10.11 5.47 -8.31
CA SER A 121 10.00 6.27 -9.54
C SER A 121 10.62 7.67 -9.43
N LYS A 122 11.29 7.98 -8.32
CA LYS A 122 11.91 9.29 -8.01
C LYS A 122 10.92 10.46 -7.96
N ALA A 123 9.65 10.17 -7.74
CA ALA A 123 8.59 11.14 -7.54
C ALA A 123 8.55 11.61 -6.06
N PHE A 124 9.64 12.15 -5.56
CA PHE A 124 9.84 12.46 -4.13
C PHE A 124 8.80 13.40 -3.51
N PRO A 125 8.32 14.45 -4.21
CA PRO A 125 7.23 15.28 -3.68
C PRO A 125 5.96 14.46 -3.42
N GLN A 126 5.59 13.59 -4.34
CA GLN A 126 4.44 12.69 -4.21
C GLN A 126 4.65 11.68 -3.09
N ALA A 127 5.85 11.11 -2.96
CA ALA A 127 6.18 10.19 -1.88
C ALA A 127 5.98 10.82 -0.49
N ARG A 128 6.39 12.08 -0.31
CA ARG A 128 6.15 12.83 0.93
C ARG A 128 4.67 13.07 1.19
N GLU A 129 3.93 13.48 0.17
CA GLU A 129 2.48 13.69 0.28
C GLU A 129 1.75 12.39 0.66
N TYR A 130 2.10 11.27 0.03
CA TYR A 130 1.48 9.98 0.36
C TYR A 130 1.81 9.52 1.78
N ARG A 131 3.03 9.76 2.28
CA ARG A 131 3.36 9.50 3.69
C ARG A 131 2.51 10.34 4.63
N ARG A 132 2.29 11.61 4.32
CA ARG A 132 1.41 12.49 5.11
C ARG A 132 -0.02 11.94 5.17
N LEU A 133 -0.58 11.54 4.02
CA LEU A 133 -1.91 10.93 3.94
C LEU A 133 -1.97 9.59 4.69
N ALA A 134 -0.91 8.77 4.59
CA ALA A 134 -0.80 7.53 5.36
C ALA A 134 -0.82 7.78 6.87
N ILE A 135 -0.05 8.76 7.36
CA ILE A 135 -0.03 9.16 8.78
C ILE A 135 -1.43 9.55 9.26
N GLU A 136 -2.14 10.40 8.51
CA GLU A 136 -3.50 10.83 8.85
C GLU A 136 -4.47 9.65 8.91
N SER A 137 -4.40 8.76 7.91
CA SER A 137 -5.27 7.58 7.84
C SER A 137 -4.93 6.56 8.94
N TYR A 138 -3.66 6.33 9.27
CA TYR A 138 -3.28 5.49 10.41
C TYR A 138 -3.76 6.07 11.75
N LYS A 139 -3.57 7.38 11.99
CA LYS A 139 -4.09 8.05 13.20
C LYS A 139 -5.61 7.89 13.31
N ARG A 140 -6.32 8.07 12.21
CA ARG A 140 -7.77 7.86 12.15
C ARG A 140 -8.13 6.40 12.47
N SER A 141 -7.39 5.44 11.93
CA SER A 141 -7.66 4.02 12.13
C SER A 141 -7.52 3.56 13.59
N LEU A 142 -6.65 4.22 14.34
CA LEU A 142 -6.51 3.98 15.78
C LEU A 142 -7.69 4.53 16.57
N SER A 143 -8.36 5.58 16.08
CA SER A 143 -9.51 6.23 16.75
C SER A 143 -10.86 5.66 16.31
N ASP A 144 -11.01 5.24 15.05
CA ASP A 144 -12.26 4.67 14.52
C ASP A 144 -12.34 3.14 14.67
N ASN A 145 -11.33 2.53 15.31
CA ASN A 145 -11.19 1.09 15.53
C ASN A 145 -11.11 0.24 14.26
N SER A 146 -10.80 0.81 13.09
CA SER A 146 -10.53 0.04 11.88
C SER A 146 -9.16 -0.65 11.90
N CYS A 147 -8.24 -0.19 12.75
CA CYS A 147 -6.95 -0.85 12.98
C CYS A 147 -7.15 -2.14 13.79
N PRO A 148 -6.74 -3.32 13.27
CA PRO A 148 -6.78 -4.55 14.03
C PRO A 148 -5.97 -4.45 15.33
N GLN A 149 -6.47 -5.08 16.41
CA GLN A 149 -5.84 -5.01 17.72
C GLN A 149 -4.37 -5.46 17.69
N ASP A 150 -4.08 -6.54 16.95
CA ASP A 150 -2.73 -7.10 16.83
C ASP A 150 -1.78 -6.20 16.01
N SER A 151 -2.33 -5.30 15.20
CA SER A 151 -1.57 -4.36 14.36
C SER A 151 -1.33 -3.01 15.01
N ARG A 152 -1.92 -2.72 16.18
CA ARG A 152 -1.84 -1.38 16.80
C ARG A 152 -0.41 -0.95 17.10
N GLY A 153 0.42 -1.84 17.66
CA GLY A 153 1.83 -1.53 17.95
C GLY A 153 2.65 -1.24 16.69
N GLU A 154 2.44 -2.02 15.63
CA GLU A 154 3.06 -1.78 14.33
C GLU A 154 2.60 -0.45 13.73
N THR A 155 1.31 -0.14 13.84
CA THR A 155 0.72 1.11 13.36
C THR A 155 1.30 2.33 14.07
N GLU A 156 1.40 2.27 15.40
CA GLU A 156 2.04 3.33 16.20
C GLU A 156 3.49 3.57 15.79
N TYR A 157 4.26 2.49 15.59
CA TYR A 157 5.63 2.58 15.08
C TYR A 157 5.67 3.20 13.68
N LEU A 158 4.84 2.72 12.75
CA LEU A 158 4.80 3.23 11.37
C LEU A 158 4.47 4.71 11.29
N ILE A 159 3.56 5.23 12.12
CA ILE A 159 3.25 6.67 12.16
C ILE A 159 4.53 7.47 12.42
N GLY A 160 5.31 7.11 13.44
CA GLY A 160 6.56 7.80 13.77
C GLY A 160 7.60 7.69 12.66
N GLU A 161 7.76 6.51 12.07
CA GLU A 161 8.74 6.30 11.00
C GLU A 161 8.34 7.05 9.71
N LEU A 162 7.07 7.08 9.34
CA LEU A 162 6.57 7.85 8.21
C LEU A 162 6.75 9.36 8.42
N MET A 163 6.57 9.88 9.65
CA MET A 163 6.91 11.27 9.99
C MET A 163 8.39 11.53 9.75
N ARG A 164 9.27 10.68 10.27
CA ARG A 164 10.73 10.79 10.10
C ARG A 164 11.12 10.79 8.62
N ARG A 165 10.56 9.89 7.83
CA ARG A 165 10.79 9.76 6.38
C ARG A 165 10.22 10.92 5.57
N SER A 166 9.21 11.61 6.09
CA SER A 166 8.67 12.83 5.49
C SER A 166 9.49 14.08 5.82
N GLY A 167 10.45 13.99 6.75
CA GLY A 167 11.27 15.09 7.25
C GLY A 167 10.71 15.79 8.48
N ASP A 168 9.63 15.30 9.06
CA ASP A 168 9.08 15.79 10.34
C ASP A 168 9.77 15.07 11.51
N PHE A 169 11.04 15.44 11.76
CA PHE A 169 11.85 14.81 12.80
C PHE A 169 11.38 15.14 14.22
N GLU A 170 10.84 16.33 14.44
CA GLU A 170 10.32 16.72 15.75
C GLU A 170 9.03 15.98 16.07
N GLY A 171 8.08 15.95 15.12
CA GLY A 171 6.86 15.19 15.26
C GLY A 171 7.10 13.70 15.46
N ALA A 172 8.06 13.11 14.73
CA ALA A 172 8.46 11.71 14.89
C ALA A 172 8.99 11.43 16.30
N ARG A 173 9.93 12.26 16.77
CA ARG A 173 10.51 12.13 18.12
C ARG A 173 9.45 12.21 19.21
N ASP A 174 8.55 13.19 19.12
CA ASP A 174 7.52 13.38 20.12
C ASP A 174 6.48 12.25 20.07
N HIS A 175 6.14 11.78 18.87
CA HIS A 175 5.28 10.61 18.71
C HIS A 175 5.90 9.35 19.35
N PHE A 176 7.16 9.05 19.07
CA PHE A 176 7.84 7.90 19.67
C PHE A 176 7.92 8.01 21.20
N ARG A 177 8.21 9.19 21.75
CA ARG A 177 8.17 9.39 23.22
C ARG A 177 6.81 9.06 23.84
N MET A 178 5.71 9.37 23.14
CA MET A 178 4.37 9.08 23.63
C MET A 178 4.00 7.59 23.52
N CYS A 179 4.48 6.89 22.52
CA CYS A 179 4.02 5.52 22.24
C CYS A 179 5.02 4.43 22.66
N ILE A 180 6.30 4.75 22.94
CA ILE A 180 7.35 3.75 23.17
C ILE A 180 7.00 2.73 24.26
N GLY A 181 6.32 3.14 25.31
CA GLY A 181 5.87 2.25 26.39
C GLY A 181 4.73 1.29 26.00
N ARG A 182 4.10 1.51 24.84
CA ARG A 182 3.04 0.64 24.30
C ARG A 182 3.53 -0.26 23.16
N LEU A 183 4.74 0.01 22.65
CA LEU A 183 5.35 -0.80 21.60
C LEU A 183 5.84 -2.13 22.17
N ASN A 184 5.74 -3.19 21.38
CA ASN A 184 6.42 -4.42 21.76
C ASN A 184 7.94 -4.26 21.65
N ALA A 185 8.71 -5.17 22.23
CA ALA A 185 10.16 -5.06 22.31
C ALA A 185 10.84 -4.82 20.95
N ARG A 186 10.32 -5.43 19.87
CA ARG A 186 10.84 -5.25 18.51
C ARG A 186 10.71 -3.81 18.03
N PHE A 187 9.51 -3.24 18.15
CA PHE A 187 9.24 -1.88 17.67
C PHE A 187 9.82 -0.81 18.61
N ALA A 188 9.85 -1.07 19.91
CA ALA A 188 10.51 -0.18 20.88
C ALA A 188 12.02 -0.04 20.62
N PHE A 189 12.68 -1.11 20.14
CA PHE A 189 14.09 -1.06 19.76
C PHE A 189 14.34 -0.24 18.50
N MET A 190 13.38 -0.19 17.56
CA MET A 190 13.50 0.53 16.29
C MET A 190 13.08 2.00 16.40
N ALA A 191 12.30 2.37 17.41
CA ALA A 191 11.79 3.73 17.66
C ALA A 191 12.85 4.62 18.33
#